data_6dd6d1364fcb8bc5b8a686a1140c6c9e
#
_entry.id   6dd6d1364fcb8bc5b8a686a1140c6c9e
#
_cell.length_a   1.000
_cell.length_b   1.000
_cell.length_c   1.000
_cell.angle_alpha   90.00
_cell.angle_beta   90.00
_cell.angle_gamma   90.00
#
_symmetry.space_group_name_H-M   'P 1'
#
loop_
_entity.id
_entity.type
_entity.pdbx_description
1 polymer ?
#
loop_
_entity_poly.entity_id
_entity_poly.type
_entity_poly.pdbx_seq_one_letter_code
_entity_poly.pdbx_strand_id
1 'polypeptide(L)'
;QEIEDQKTALEEQQASLQTLQSDLQTKKTELQAKADETSTNLAEVQAELEKARQEEARAAEETSGSVTSGGSINASADDITLMAALLDCEAIHDYEAMLAVATVIMNRVESPRFPNTIRGVIYAKGQFEPTWTGRLDAALRRGPTSLARQAATDAVSGKRLAAVANCYFFLYAPYTDRTGVNIGNNLFFERW
;
A
#
# COMPACT_ATOMS: atom_id res chain seq x y z
N GLN A 1 70.68 -24.69 17.64
CA GLN A 1 70.24 -23.34 17.30
C GLN A 1 68.97 -23.39 16.41
N GLU A 2 68.96 -24.13 15.31
CA GLU A 2 67.77 -24.21 14.39
C GLU A 2 66.51 -24.81 15.06
N ILE A 3 66.67 -25.80 15.94
CA ILE A 3 65.57 -26.40 16.72
C ILE A 3 65.02 -25.42 17.74
N GLU A 4 65.87 -24.63 18.36
CA GLU A 4 65.45 -23.60 19.37
C GLU A 4 64.72 -22.44 18.68
N ASP A 5 65.19 -22.03 17.50
CA ASP A 5 64.55 -21.01 16.67
C ASP A 5 63.15 -21.47 16.18
N GLN A 6 63.05 -22.75 15.77
CA GLN A 6 61.74 -23.34 15.41
C GLN A 6 60.78 -23.46 16.58
N LYS A 7 61.28 -23.80 17.75
CA LYS A 7 60.46 -23.88 18.98
C LYS A 7 59.91 -22.51 19.37
N THR A 8 60.74 -21.47 19.34
CA THR A 8 60.29 -20.11 19.62
C THR A 8 59.24 -19.65 18.63
N ALA A 9 59.43 -19.89 17.33
CA ALA A 9 58.45 -19.58 16.29
C ALA A 9 57.09 -20.31 16.51
N LEU A 10 57.14 -21.57 16.94
CA LEU A 10 55.96 -22.37 17.27
C LEU A 10 55.18 -21.81 18.50
N GLU A 11 55.92 -21.41 19.52
CA GLU A 11 55.31 -20.79 20.73
C GLU A 11 54.65 -19.43 20.40
N GLU A 12 55.26 -18.62 19.55
CA GLU A 12 54.70 -17.37 19.04
C GLU A 12 53.39 -17.61 18.22
N GLN A 13 53.42 -18.59 17.32
CA GLN A 13 52.23 -18.99 16.57
C GLN A 13 51.12 -19.49 17.46
N GLN A 14 51.41 -20.25 18.48
CA GLN A 14 50.45 -20.78 19.45
C GLN A 14 49.81 -19.65 20.26
N ALA A 15 50.60 -18.66 20.71
CA ALA A 15 50.08 -17.47 21.38
C ALA A 15 49.19 -16.62 20.46
N SER A 16 49.59 -16.44 19.19
CA SER A 16 48.77 -15.74 18.19
C SER A 16 47.43 -16.43 17.93
N LEU A 17 47.44 -17.76 17.83
CA LEU A 17 46.20 -18.55 17.64
C LEU A 17 45.28 -18.44 18.84
N GLN A 18 45.79 -18.44 20.09
CA GLN A 18 44.99 -18.26 21.28
C GLN A 18 44.33 -16.86 21.32
N THR A 19 45.05 -15.81 20.97
CA THR A 19 44.52 -14.47 20.85
C THR A 19 43.41 -14.39 19.80
N LEU A 20 43.65 -14.94 18.61
CA LEU A 20 42.66 -14.96 17.54
C LEU A 20 41.39 -15.74 17.90
N GLN A 21 41.52 -16.85 18.63
CA GLN A 21 40.38 -17.62 19.17
C GLN A 21 39.57 -16.81 20.16
N SER A 22 40.23 -16.08 21.08
CA SER A 22 39.57 -15.19 22.04
C SER A 22 38.80 -14.05 21.32
N ASP A 23 39.44 -13.41 20.34
CA ASP A 23 38.82 -12.35 19.56
C ASP A 23 37.59 -12.84 18.76
N LEU A 24 37.73 -14.03 18.17
CA LEU A 24 36.63 -14.67 17.45
C LEU A 24 35.44 -14.96 18.36
N GLN A 25 35.72 -15.47 19.56
CA GLN A 25 34.66 -15.75 20.54
C GLN A 25 33.96 -14.47 21.01
N THR A 26 34.72 -13.39 21.23
CA THR A 26 34.18 -12.08 21.59
C THR A 26 33.27 -11.55 20.47
N LYS A 27 33.75 -11.54 19.21
CA LYS A 27 32.96 -11.10 18.07
C LYS A 27 31.70 -11.95 17.84
N LYS A 28 31.78 -13.26 18.08
CA LYS A 28 30.60 -14.15 18.00
C LYS A 28 29.55 -13.75 19.02
N THR A 29 29.96 -13.44 20.24
CA THR A 29 29.05 -13.03 21.32
C THR A 29 28.43 -11.65 21.01
N GLU A 30 29.20 -10.70 20.49
CA GLU A 30 28.71 -9.38 20.07
C GLU A 30 27.70 -9.48 18.92
N LEU A 31 28.00 -10.32 17.93
CA LEU A 31 27.08 -10.53 16.79
C LEU A 31 25.78 -11.21 17.24
N GLN A 32 25.85 -12.16 18.16
CA GLN A 32 24.65 -12.79 18.72
C GLN A 32 23.79 -11.77 19.47
N ALA A 33 24.40 -10.93 20.32
CA ALA A 33 23.67 -9.88 21.02
C ALA A 33 22.98 -8.88 20.08
N LYS A 34 23.67 -8.49 18.99
CA LYS A 34 23.08 -7.63 17.97
C LYS A 34 21.94 -8.32 17.20
N ALA A 35 22.05 -9.61 16.92
CA ALA A 35 20.99 -10.36 16.26
C ALA A 35 19.74 -10.46 17.17
N ASP A 36 19.93 -10.69 18.46
CA ASP A 36 18.86 -10.76 19.44
C ASP A 36 18.18 -9.38 19.61
N GLU A 37 18.95 -8.29 19.68
CA GLU A 37 18.44 -6.92 19.72
C GLU A 37 17.63 -6.58 18.45
N THR A 38 18.17 -6.91 17.27
CA THR A 38 17.46 -6.69 15.98
C THR A 38 16.16 -7.48 15.91
N SER A 39 16.17 -8.72 16.41
CA SER A 39 14.95 -9.56 16.47
C SER A 39 13.88 -8.95 17.38
N THR A 40 14.30 -8.40 18.53
CA THR A 40 13.39 -7.72 19.47
C THR A 40 12.80 -6.46 18.86
N ASN A 41 13.64 -5.61 18.27
CA ASN A 41 13.19 -4.40 17.58
C ASN A 41 12.22 -4.70 16.42
N LEU A 42 12.49 -5.78 15.68
CA LEU A 42 11.60 -6.23 14.59
C LEU A 42 10.23 -6.63 15.13
N ALA A 43 10.18 -7.36 16.24
CA ALA A 43 8.93 -7.78 16.88
C ALA A 43 8.14 -6.56 17.41
N GLU A 44 8.81 -5.58 17.99
CA GLU A 44 8.19 -4.33 18.46
C GLU A 44 7.61 -3.52 17.31
N VAL A 45 8.38 -3.31 16.22
CA VAL A 45 7.90 -2.60 15.04
C VAL A 45 6.74 -3.32 14.36
N GLN A 46 6.74 -4.66 14.33
CA GLN A 46 5.62 -5.45 13.82
C GLN A 46 4.36 -5.27 14.68
N ALA A 47 4.51 -5.24 16.01
CA ALA A 47 3.39 -5.01 16.92
C ALA A 47 2.81 -3.58 16.79
N GLU A 48 3.68 -2.58 16.64
CA GLU A 48 3.25 -1.19 16.40
C GLU A 48 2.54 -1.05 15.04
N LEU A 49 3.06 -1.70 14.00
CA LEU A 49 2.43 -1.70 12.68
C LEU A 49 1.03 -2.34 12.71
N GLU A 50 0.89 -3.45 13.42
CA GLU A 50 -0.41 -4.12 13.57
C GLU A 50 -1.40 -3.24 14.34
N LYS A 51 -0.93 -2.59 15.41
CA LYS A 51 -1.74 -1.66 16.19
C LYS A 51 -2.16 -0.44 15.34
N ALA A 52 -1.23 0.14 14.58
CA ALA A 52 -1.53 1.25 13.68
C ALA A 52 -2.56 0.87 12.60
N ARG A 53 -2.46 -0.35 12.05
CA ARG A 53 -3.45 -0.88 11.09
C ARG A 53 -4.84 -1.06 11.72
N GLN A 54 -4.90 -1.52 12.97
CA GLN A 54 -6.18 -1.67 13.69
C GLN A 54 -6.79 -0.30 14.02
N GLU A 55 -5.96 0.68 14.42
CA GLU A 55 -6.41 2.06 14.66
C GLU A 55 -6.88 2.72 13.36
N GLU A 56 -6.16 2.52 12.25
CA GLU A 56 -6.55 3.02 10.93
C GLU A 56 -7.87 2.39 10.45
N ALA A 57 -8.03 1.06 10.61
CA ALA A 57 -9.27 0.37 10.28
C ALA A 57 -10.45 0.86 11.13
N ARG A 58 -10.22 1.10 12.43
CA ARG A 58 -11.23 1.63 13.34
C ARG A 58 -11.58 3.09 13.04
N ALA A 59 -10.59 3.93 12.73
CA ALA A 59 -10.83 5.31 12.31
C ALA A 59 -11.58 5.37 10.96
N ALA A 60 -11.30 4.45 10.05
CA ALA A 60 -12.03 4.30 8.78
C ALA A 60 -13.50 3.88 9.02
N GLU A 61 -13.79 3.09 10.05
CA GLU A 61 -15.17 2.76 10.43
C GLU A 61 -15.89 3.96 11.09
N GLU A 62 -15.19 4.75 11.92
CA GLU A 62 -15.75 5.92 12.61
C GLU A 62 -15.91 7.14 11.68
N THR A 63 -15.03 7.33 10.70
CA THR A 63 -15.09 8.39 9.68
C THR A 63 -15.84 7.98 8.41
N SER A 64 -16.33 6.75 8.34
CA SER A 64 -17.10 6.27 7.19
C SER A 64 -18.33 7.15 7.00
N GLY A 65 -18.21 8.11 6.10
CA GLY A 65 -19.36 8.86 5.59
C GLY A 65 -20.47 7.87 5.25
N SER A 66 -21.72 8.28 5.42
CA SER A 66 -22.87 7.40 5.19
C SER A 66 -22.66 6.56 3.92
N VAL A 67 -22.60 5.24 4.07
CA VAL A 67 -22.45 4.31 2.95
C VAL A 67 -23.83 3.84 2.49
N THR A 68 -23.96 3.62 1.20
CA THR A 68 -25.16 3.02 0.60
C THR A 68 -24.77 1.73 -0.10
N SER A 69 -25.74 0.90 -0.41
CA SER A 69 -25.55 -0.34 -1.15
C SER A 69 -25.78 -0.09 -2.64
N GLY A 70 -24.79 -0.42 -3.44
CA GLY A 70 -24.88 -0.54 -4.90
C GLY A 70 -24.91 -1.99 -5.36
N GLY A 71 -24.81 -2.23 -6.67
CA GLY A 71 -24.65 -3.56 -7.21
C GLY A 71 -23.30 -4.16 -6.85
N SER A 72 -23.26 -5.42 -6.44
CA SER A 72 -22.01 -6.18 -6.38
C SER A 72 -21.71 -6.80 -7.73
N ILE A 73 -20.45 -6.86 -8.12
CA ILE A 73 -20.00 -7.51 -9.35
C ILE A 73 -19.05 -8.66 -9.02
N ASN A 74 -19.05 -9.67 -9.89
CA ASN A 74 -18.07 -10.75 -9.78
C ASN A 74 -16.77 -10.28 -10.45
N ALA A 75 -15.89 -9.66 -9.68
CA ALA A 75 -14.60 -9.19 -10.14
C ALA A 75 -13.48 -10.18 -9.83
N SER A 76 -12.51 -10.28 -10.72
CA SER A 76 -11.30 -11.08 -10.48
C SER A 76 -10.38 -10.42 -9.46
N ALA A 77 -9.47 -11.20 -8.87
CA ALA A 77 -8.42 -10.66 -8.00
C ALA A 77 -7.54 -9.64 -8.73
N ASP A 78 -7.36 -9.82 -10.06
CA ASP A 78 -6.61 -8.88 -10.90
C ASP A 78 -7.36 -7.56 -11.10
N ASP A 79 -8.70 -7.58 -11.23
CA ASP A 79 -9.51 -6.37 -11.34
C ASP A 79 -9.51 -5.57 -10.04
N ILE A 80 -9.57 -6.25 -8.88
CA ILE A 80 -9.45 -5.62 -7.56
C ILE A 80 -8.06 -5.00 -7.41
N THR A 81 -7.00 -5.71 -7.81
CA THR A 81 -5.62 -5.20 -7.75
C THR A 81 -5.43 -3.99 -8.69
N LEU A 82 -5.99 -4.03 -9.88
CA LEU A 82 -5.96 -2.92 -10.84
C LEU A 82 -6.69 -1.68 -10.29
N MET A 83 -7.91 -1.87 -9.76
CA MET A 83 -8.66 -0.79 -9.13
C MET A 83 -7.87 -0.19 -7.97
N ALA A 84 -7.38 -1.00 -7.04
CA ALA A 84 -6.61 -0.56 -5.90
C ALA A 84 -5.36 0.24 -6.30
N ALA A 85 -4.62 -0.20 -7.32
CA ALA A 85 -3.47 0.53 -7.84
C ALA A 85 -3.85 1.90 -8.43
N LEU A 86 -5.03 2.01 -9.06
CA LEU A 86 -5.54 3.27 -9.53
C LEU A 86 -5.96 4.19 -8.38
N LEU A 87 -6.61 3.66 -7.33
CA LEU A 87 -6.98 4.44 -6.14
C LEU A 87 -5.76 5.07 -5.47
N ASP A 88 -4.64 4.35 -5.36
CA ASP A 88 -3.36 4.90 -4.87
C ASP A 88 -2.80 6.04 -5.75
N CYS A 89 -3.24 6.15 -7.00
CA CYS A 89 -2.80 7.22 -7.90
C CYS A 89 -3.73 8.43 -7.89
N GLU A 90 -5.04 8.23 -7.67
CA GLU A 90 -6.10 9.22 -7.88
C GLU A 90 -6.62 9.84 -6.58
N ALA A 91 -6.49 9.15 -5.44
CA ALA A 91 -6.96 9.62 -4.15
C ALA A 91 -5.80 9.92 -3.19
N ILE A 92 -6.05 10.79 -2.22
CA ILE A 92 -5.17 10.89 -1.05
C ILE A 92 -5.24 9.58 -0.25
N HIS A 93 -4.24 9.35 0.61
CA HIS A 93 -4.19 8.15 1.45
C HIS A 93 -5.19 8.23 2.60
N ASP A 94 -6.48 8.14 2.24
CA ASP A 94 -7.66 8.20 3.09
C ASP A 94 -8.73 7.26 2.54
N TYR A 95 -9.37 6.49 3.41
CA TYR A 95 -10.35 5.47 3.02
C TYR A 95 -11.57 6.05 2.32
N GLU A 96 -12.12 7.16 2.85
CA GLU A 96 -13.31 7.80 2.27
C GLU A 96 -13.02 8.36 0.88
N ALA A 97 -11.86 9.02 0.72
CA ALA A 97 -11.40 9.53 -0.58
C ALA A 97 -11.21 8.40 -1.60
N MET A 98 -10.62 7.28 -1.20
CA MET A 98 -10.45 6.10 -2.05
C MET A 98 -11.79 5.45 -2.39
N LEU A 99 -12.69 5.30 -1.42
CA LEU A 99 -14.03 4.75 -1.66
C LEU A 99 -14.86 5.67 -2.56
N ALA A 100 -14.69 6.99 -2.49
CA ALA A 100 -15.36 7.93 -3.40
C ALA A 100 -14.96 7.70 -4.85
N VAL A 101 -13.66 7.59 -5.13
CA VAL A 101 -13.14 7.27 -6.47
C VAL A 101 -13.63 5.89 -6.93
N ALA A 102 -13.55 4.87 -6.05
CA ALA A 102 -14.04 3.52 -6.34
C ALA A 102 -15.56 3.51 -6.63
N THR A 103 -16.34 4.32 -5.91
CA THR A 103 -17.78 4.50 -6.16
C THR A 103 -18.04 5.00 -7.57
N VAL A 104 -17.29 6.01 -8.04
CA VAL A 104 -17.42 6.52 -9.41
C VAL A 104 -17.07 5.45 -10.45
N ILE A 105 -16.02 4.66 -10.22
CA ILE A 105 -15.65 3.57 -11.13
C ILE A 105 -16.80 2.55 -11.21
N MET A 106 -17.36 2.15 -10.09
CA MET A 106 -18.45 1.18 -10.04
C MET A 106 -19.74 1.73 -10.65
N ASN A 107 -20.08 2.99 -10.39
CA ASN A 107 -21.23 3.65 -11.04
C ASN A 107 -21.10 3.63 -12.58
N ARG A 108 -19.87 3.81 -13.09
CA ARG A 108 -19.61 3.71 -14.53
C ARG A 108 -19.76 2.29 -15.04
N VAL A 109 -19.23 1.28 -14.33
CA VAL A 109 -19.39 -0.14 -14.69
C VAL A 109 -20.85 -0.55 -14.78
N GLU A 110 -21.69 -0.05 -13.88
CA GLU A 110 -23.14 -0.33 -13.81
C GLU A 110 -23.97 0.49 -14.81
N SER A 111 -23.39 1.53 -15.38
CA SER A 111 -24.11 2.44 -16.30
C SER A 111 -23.94 2.03 -17.77
N PRO A 112 -25.03 1.96 -18.55
CA PRO A 112 -24.94 1.63 -19.98
C PRO A 112 -24.18 2.68 -20.83
N ARG A 113 -23.82 3.82 -20.24
CA ARG A 113 -23.05 4.89 -20.91
C ARG A 113 -21.55 4.65 -20.93
N PHE A 114 -21.06 3.68 -20.18
CA PHE A 114 -19.64 3.39 -20.00
C PHE A 114 -19.37 1.90 -20.25
N PRO A 115 -18.08 1.50 -20.38
CA PRO A 115 -17.71 0.10 -20.41
C PRO A 115 -18.21 -0.64 -19.17
N ASN A 116 -18.71 -1.87 -19.34
CA ASN A 116 -19.32 -2.68 -18.28
C ASN A 116 -18.31 -3.55 -17.49
N THR A 117 -17.03 -3.18 -17.52
CA THR A 117 -15.98 -3.87 -16.76
C THR A 117 -15.06 -2.86 -16.07
N ILE A 118 -14.49 -3.22 -14.92
CA ILE A 118 -13.53 -2.39 -14.20
C ILE A 118 -12.36 -2.00 -15.11
N ARG A 119 -11.76 -2.97 -15.78
CA ARG A 119 -10.66 -2.74 -16.71
C ARG A 119 -11.07 -1.82 -17.87
N GLY A 120 -12.25 -2.02 -18.43
CA GLY A 120 -12.77 -1.18 -19.51
C GLY A 120 -12.98 0.27 -19.08
N VAL A 121 -13.50 0.50 -17.88
CA VAL A 121 -13.67 1.84 -17.31
C VAL A 121 -12.32 2.50 -17.03
N ILE A 122 -11.38 1.78 -16.44
CA ILE A 122 -10.06 2.31 -16.06
C ILE A 122 -9.25 2.71 -17.30
N TYR A 123 -9.22 1.86 -18.34
CA TYR A 123 -8.46 2.12 -19.57
C TYR A 123 -9.25 2.87 -20.64
N ALA A 124 -10.47 3.33 -20.36
CA ALA A 124 -11.19 4.18 -21.28
C ALA A 124 -10.39 5.44 -21.60
N LYS A 125 -10.28 5.77 -22.89
CA LYS A 125 -9.42 6.85 -23.39
C LYS A 125 -9.70 8.18 -22.68
N GLY A 126 -8.66 8.76 -22.08
CA GLY A 126 -8.72 10.09 -21.45
C GLY A 126 -9.43 10.13 -20.10
N GLN A 127 -9.72 8.98 -19.47
CA GLN A 127 -10.45 8.96 -18.19
C GLN A 127 -9.52 9.07 -16.97
N PHE A 128 -8.40 8.37 -16.96
CA PHE A 128 -7.49 8.33 -15.83
C PHE A 128 -6.05 8.56 -16.28
N GLU A 129 -5.50 9.71 -15.93
CA GLU A 129 -4.13 10.12 -16.30
C GLU A 129 -3.06 9.07 -15.98
N PRO A 130 -3.09 8.35 -14.84
CA PRO A 130 -2.10 7.35 -14.53
C PRO A 130 -1.97 6.21 -15.54
N THR A 131 -2.99 5.98 -16.38
CA THR A 131 -2.98 4.89 -17.39
C THR A 131 -2.05 5.15 -18.56
N TRP A 132 -1.75 6.42 -18.89
CA TRP A 132 -0.85 6.77 -20.01
C TRP A 132 0.46 7.46 -19.56
N THR A 133 0.57 7.85 -18.29
CA THR A 133 1.81 8.43 -17.75
C THR A 133 2.75 7.39 -17.12
N GLY A 134 2.30 6.13 -17.03
CA GLY A 134 3.05 5.04 -16.41
C GLY A 134 2.96 5.01 -14.87
N ARG A 135 2.21 5.92 -14.25
CA ARG A 135 1.99 5.93 -12.80
C ARG A 135 1.22 4.70 -12.33
N LEU A 136 0.20 4.27 -13.09
CA LEU A 136 -0.56 3.05 -12.80
C LEU A 136 0.33 1.81 -12.87
N ASP A 137 1.18 1.69 -13.90
CA ASP A 137 2.12 0.58 -14.03
C ASP A 137 3.13 0.54 -12.88
N ALA A 138 3.58 1.71 -12.42
CA ALA A 138 4.47 1.81 -11.27
C ALA A 138 3.77 1.37 -9.97
N ALA A 139 2.51 1.77 -9.77
CA ALA A 139 1.69 1.35 -8.64
C ALA A 139 1.43 -0.17 -8.64
N LEU A 140 1.14 -0.75 -9.81
CA LEU A 140 0.97 -2.21 -9.97
C LEU A 140 2.26 -2.98 -9.65
N ARG A 141 3.43 -2.51 -10.11
CA ARG A 141 4.73 -3.15 -9.80
C ARG A 141 5.09 -3.07 -8.31
N ARG A 142 4.80 -1.96 -7.66
CA ARG A 142 5.01 -1.78 -6.21
C ARG A 142 4.06 -2.65 -5.39
N GLY A 143 2.89 -2.94 -5.93
CA GLY A 143 1.72 -3.45 -5.22
C GLY A 143 0.92 -2.31 -4.56
N PRO A 144 -0.41 -2.31 -4.70
CA PRO A 144 -1.26 -1.32 -4.05
C PRO A 144 -1.26 -1.46 -2.53
N THR A 145 -1.51 -0.33 -1.85
CA THR A 145 -1.61 -0.27 -0.38
C THR A 145 -2.76 -1.13 0.15
N SER A 146 -2.69 -1.50 1.43
CA SER A 146 -3.76 -2.26 2.10
C SER A 146 -5.07 -1.48 2.12
N LEU A 147 -5.00 -0.16 2.35
CA LEU A 147 -6.15 0.73 2.37
C LEU A 147 -6.85 0.80 1.01
N ALA A 148 -6.08 0.95 -0.08
CA ALA A 148 -6.61 0.92 -1.44
C ALA A 148 -7.23 -0.43 -1.81
N ARG A 149 -6.63 -1.54 -1.37
CA ARG A 149 -7.19 -2.89 -1.57
C ARG A 149 -8.52 -3.04 -0.82
N GLN A 150 -8.60 -2.54 0.41
CA GLN A 150 -9.84 -2.56 1.18
C GLN A 150 -10.94 -1.77 0.47
N ALA A 151 -10.68 -0.52 0.09
CA ALA A 151 -11.66 0.31 -0.61
C ALA A 151 -12.12 -0.32 -1.93
N ALA A 152 -11.20 -0.90 -2.72
CA ALA A 152 -11.53 -1.60 -3.95
C ALA A 152 -12.40 -2.84 -3.70
N THR A 153 -12.05 -3.67 -2.71
CA THR A 153 -12.82 -4.87 -2.34
C THR A 153 -14.22 -4.52 -1.86
N ASP A 154 -14.34 -3.51 -1.01
CA ASP A 154 -15.60 -3.01 -0.49
C ASP A 154 -16.50 -2.49 -1.61
N ALA A 155 -15.94 -1.70 -2.54
CA ALA A 155 -16.69 -1.19 -3.69
C ALA A 155 -17.20 -2.31 -4.61
N VAL A 156 -16.37 -3.30 -4.90
CA VAL A 156 -16.75 -4.48 -5.71
C VAL A 156 -17.84 -5.30 -5.01
N SER A 157 -17.79 -5.38 -3.68
CA SER A 157 -18.82 -6.06 -2.86
C SER A 157 -20.13 -5.27 -2.73
N GLY A 158 -20.22 -4.09 -3.33
CA GLY A 158 -21.46 -3.29 -3.36
C GLY A 158 -21.45 -2.08 -2.43
N LYS A 159 -20.39 -1.82 -1.65
CA LYS A 159 -20.29 -0.64 -0.81
C LYS A 159 -20.09 0.61 -1.68
N ARG A 160 -20.86 1.65 -1.42
CA ARG A 160 -20.78 2.95 -2.11
C ARG A 160 -20.72 4.06 -1.08
N LEU A 161 -19.94 5.11 -1.35
CA LEU A 161 -19.99 6.32 -0.56
C LEU A 161 -21.25 7.12 -0.92
N ALA A 162 -22.16 7.30 0.02
CA ALA A 162 -23.48 7.91 -0.24
C ALA A 162 -23.38 9.32 -0.83
N ALA A 163 -22.42 10.11 -0.37
CA ALA A 163 -22.20 11.48 -0.83
C ALA A 163 -21.94 11.59 -2.34
N VAL A 164 -21.42 10.54 -2.97
CA VAL A 164 -21.06 10.48 -4.40
C VAL A 164 -21.76 9.34 -5.15
N ALA A 165 -22.82 8.76 -4.56
CA ALA A 165 -23.54 7.62 -5.12
C ALA A 165 -24.09 7.85 -6.53
N ASN A 166 -24.38 9.11 -6.90
CA ASN A 166 -24.86 9.49 -8.22
C ASN A 166 -23.78 10.12 -9.10
N CYS A 167 -22.51 10.20 -8.62
CA CYS A 167 -21.45 10.85 -9.37
C CYS A 167 -20.81 9.87 -10.36
N TYR A 168 -20.52 10.38 -11.56
CA TYR A 168 -19.82 9.66 -12.63
C TYR A 168 -18.50 10.30 -13.01
N PHE A 169 -18.18 11.47 -12.46
CA PHE A 169 -17.01 12.24 -12.78
C PHE A 169 -16.37 12.81 -11.53
N PHE A 170 -15.08 13.03 -11.60
CA PHE A 170 -14.36 13.85 -10.63
C PHE A 170 -13.20 14.59 -11.31
N LEU A 171 -12.77 15.66 -10.68
CA LEU A 171 -11.60 16.44 -11.05
C LEU A 171 -10.81 16.79 -9.80
N TYR A 172 -9.54 17.11 -9.97
CA TYR A 172 -8.74 17.65 -8.88
C TYR A 172 -9.30 19.02 -8.48
N ALA A 173 -9.81 19.12 -7.25
CA ALA A 173 -10.60 20.26 -6.77
C ALA A 173 -9.91 21.63 -6.96
N PRO A 174 -8.59 21.79 -6.73
CA PRO A 174 -7.92 23.09 -6.93
C PRO A 174 -7.92 23.61 -8.38
N TYR A 175 -8.22 22.76 -9.37
CA TYR A 175 -8.19 23.15 -10.79
C TYR A 175 -9.57 23.25 -11.44
N THR A 176 -10.63 23.28 -10.64
CA THR A 176 -11.99 23.40 -11.14
C THR A 176 -12.83 24.33 -10.29
N ASP A 177 -13.70 25.11 -10.91
CA ASP A 177 -14.72 25.97 -10.32
C ASP A 177 -16.13 25.33 -10.39
N ARG A 178 -16.21 24.07 -10.78
CA ARG A 178 -17.49 23.34 -10.88
C ARG A 178 -18.12 23.18 -9.51
N THR A 179 -19.44 23.03 -9.52
CA THR A 179 -20.20 22.64 -8.32
C THR A 179 -20.24 21.13 -8.19
N GLY A 180 -20.01 20.64 -6.99
CA GLY A 180 -19.99 19.20 -6.69
C GLY A 180 -19.68 18.94 -5.23
N VAL A 181 -19.36 17.69 -4.91
CA VAL A 181 -19.00 17.23 -3.57
C VAL A 181 -17.48 17.11 -3.46
N ASN A 182 -16.88 17.85 -2.53
CA ASN A 182 -15.45 17.75 -2.25
C ASN A 182 -15.16 16.61 -1.27
N ILE A 183 -14.32 15.66 -1.66
CA ILE A 183 -13.80 14.60 -0.80
C ILE A 183 -12.31 14.45 -1.07
N GLY A 184 -11.49 14.56 -0.04
CA GLY A 184 -10.06 14.63 -0.20
C GLY A 184 -9.66 15.81 -1.10
N ASN A 185 -8.89 15.52 -2.14
CA ASN A 185 -8.44 16.50 -3.14
C ASN A 185 -9.32 16.55 -4.41
N ASN A 186 -10.41 15.78 -4.45
CA ASN A 186 -11.24 15.63 -5.63
C ASN A 186 -12.63 16.24 -5.44
N LEU A 187 -13.11 16.89 -6.48
CA LEU A 187 -14.48 17.37 -6.63
C LEU A 187 -15.25 16.37 -7.47
N PHE A 188 -16.31 15.80 -6.93
CA PHE A 188 -17.17 14.79 -7.55
C PHE A 188 -18.46 15.42 -8.07
N PHE A 189 -18.92 15.00 -9.26
CA PHE A 189 -20.14 15.53 -9.88
C PHE A 189 -20.82 14.50 -10.81
N GLU A 190 -22.13 14.71 -11.07
CA GLU A 190 -22.96 13.74 -11.79
C GLU A 190 -22.80 13.81 -13.32
N ARG A 191 -22.63 15.02 -13.86
CA ARG A 191 -22.67 15.27 -15.31
C ARG A 191 -21.51 16.16 -15.72
N TRP A 192 -21.00 15.86 -16.90
CA TRP A 192 -19.95 16.66 -17.52
C TRP A 192 -20.45 17.95 -18.15
#